data_20f40c170c34d089f480ea8b501e5c05
#
_entry.id   20f40c170c34d089f480ea8b501e5c05
#
_cell.length_a   1.000
_cell.length_b   1.000
_cell.length_c   1.000
_cell.angle_alpha   90.00
_cell.angle_beta   90.00
_cell.angle_gamma   90.00
#
_symmetry.space_group_name_H-M   'P 1'
#
loop_
_entity.id
_entity.type
_entity.pdbx_description
1 polymer ?
#
loop_
_entity_poly.entity_id
_entity_poly.type
_entity_poly.pdbx_seq_one_letter_code
_entity_poly.pdbx_strand_id
1 'polypeptide(L)'
;MVRNRVGFLLLTGLFFALGALVACGGSAEPDAAFKGNSGVVSTPAVKAPVATKAPAAQPAATKAPAAVAKAKQSGTLTVATRALRSGAGIPKFCTAGCAETIYLSGIFETLTGVKAGPGGPIDPVNIPMLAESWTIADDLAYMDFKLRNDVKFHDGSSLTAEDVSFSYNNANANQNPDSIHGQAGDFAPFIGLVEALDPLTVRMNFTVMYSAMPLRYIGPFYQSAAIVSKKVFDKLGEEGMREVYIGTGPFTFVEWRKSEIITAEALPEHWRKTASVKDLILRDIPETSARVAMLETGEAQIAGELAFKDVVRLQKEGFKLNRDNGYSQELALFIAGNYWSTVHPQKGTKLERPKIDKPWIGFYGDEKSMSNARKVRHALAMSIDREGINESIMEGLGEDCYLNQISINQEGWKDKWAIPFDPEGARQLLKEAGYEGGGFNVDMWIGPGGLRVELGEAIAGVWLQELGVTTNLDRITYTKYRPGLVQRTTDTFFFSAGDEGKTGFPVHWPKGMQGSAITDGGWGPGFEDPFYSQHFFKMNKEPDAVKRMAMTEEYFDHVHEEMLQPCVIENPYHPMYNPKLIAEWNMHPSMNGNLSGANSFETVVLK
;
A
#
# COMPACT_ATOMS: atom_id res chain seq x y z
N MET A 1 -23.76 31.44 -49.22
CA MET A 1 -24.85 32.42 -49.02
C MET A 1 -25.16 32.48 -47.53
N VAL A 2 -25.06 33.72 -47.01
CA VAL A 2 -25.63 34.27 -45.77
C VAL A 2 -25.21 33.58 -44.45
N ARG A 3 -24.27 34.03 -43.65
CA ARG A 3 -24.07 35.22 -42.80
C ARG A 3 -25.27 35.55 -41.88
N ASN A 4 -25.04 35.35 -40.51
CA ASN A 4 -25.19 36.44 -39.51
C ASN A 4 -24.71 35.93 -38.14
N ARG A 5 -23.95 36.59 -37.58
CA ARG A 5 -23.35 37.36 -36.50
C ARG A 5 -24.39 37.97 -35.54
N VAL A 6 -23.86 38.24 -34.34
CA VAL A 6 -24.29 39.11 -33.20
C VAL A 6 -24.62 38.27 -31.96
N GLY A 7 -24.17 38.55 -30.73
CA GLY A 7 -23.31 39.64 -30.22
C GLY A 7 -23.07 39.42 -28.71
N PHE A 8 -22.05 40.06 -28.27
CA PHE A 8 -21.56 40.25 -26.90
C PHE A 8 -22.61 40.92 -25.98
N LEU A 9 -22.63 40.51 -24.70
CA LEU A 9 -22.94 41.46 -23.63
C LEU A 9 -22.23 41.00 -22.32
N LEU A 10 -21.24 41.79 -21.94
CA LEU A 10 -20.67 41.94 -20.62
C LEU A 10 -21.64 42.68 -19.72
N LEU A 11 -21.79 42.28 -18.46
CA LEU A 11 -22.20 43.19 -17.40
C LEU A 11 -21.41 42.90 -16.11
N THR A 12 -20.60 43.87 -15.80
CA THR A 12 -19.89 44.16 -14.55
C THR A 12 -20.79 44.82 -13.53
N GLY A 13 -20.53 44.61 -12.25
CA GLY A 13 -21.04 45.38 -11.13
C GLY A 13 -20.81 44.63 -9.82
N LEU A 14 -19.96 44.87 -9.07
CA LEU A 14 -19.28 45.81 -8.18
C LEU A 14 -20.11 46.21 -6.93
N PHE A 15 -19.49 45.93 -5.76
CA PHE A 15 -19.63 46.57 -4.41
C PHE A 15 -20.87 46.24 -3.56
N PHE A 16 -20.74 45.92 -2.26
CA PHE A 16 -20.22 46.71 -1.15
C PHE A 16 -19.98 45.87 0.11
N ALA A 17 -18.99 46.28 0.87
CA ALA A 17 -18.59 45.82 2.21
C ALA A 17 -19.32 46.60 3.32
N LEU A 18 -18.99 46.27 4.53
CA LEU A 18 -19.23 46.79 5.90
C LEU A 18 -20.21 45.89 6.67
N GLY A 19 -19.86 45.35 7.80
CA GLY A 19 -19.04 45.80 8.90
C GLY A 19 -19.89 45.82 10.14
N ALA A 20 -19.48 45.17 11.18
CA ALA A 20 -19.49 45.73 12.54
C ALA A 20 -19.43 44.62 13.60
N LEU A 21 -18.43 44.76 14.41
CA LEU A 21 -18.22 44.19 15.74
C LEU A 21 -19.42 44.28 16.66
N VAL A 22 -19.63 43.25 17.50
CA VAL A 22 -19.90 43.46 18.94
C VAL A 22 -19.24 42.32 19.72
N ALA A 23 -18.38 42.70 20.64
CA ALA A 23 -17.79 41.85 21.67
C ALA A 23 -18.65 41.89 22.93
N CYS A 24 -18.72 40.76 23.64
CA CYS A 24 -18.95 40.61 25.10
C CYS A 24 -18.72 39.11 25.36
N GLY A 25 -17.72 38.60 26.07
CA GLY A 25 -17.34 38.92 27.42
C GLY A 25 -18.06 37.96 28.37
N GLY A 26 -17.38 36.86 28.81
CA GLY A 26 -17.94 35.97 29.81
C GLY A 26 -16.98 34.83 30.12
N SER A 27 -16.06 35.11 31.06
CA SER A 27 -15.19 34.11 31.70
C SER A 27 -16.00 33.23 32.66
N ALA A 28 -15.76 31.91 32.63
CA ALA A 28 -16.06 31.02 33.75
C ALA A 28 -14.97 29.93 33.82
N GLU A 29 -14.19 30.00 34.87
CA GLU A 29 -13.29 28.91 35.30
C GLU A 29 -14.08 27.76 35.89
N PRO A 30 -13.56 26.53 35.84
CA PRO A 30 -14.11 25.39 36.57
C PRO A 30 -13.25 25.06 37.80
N ASP A 31 -13.82 25.19 38.95
CA ASP A 31 -13.37 24.52 40.17
C ASP A 31 -14.14 23.24 40.36
N ALA A 32 -13.42 22.10 40.51
CA ALA A 32 -13.77 21.02 41.43
C ALA A 32 -12.65 19.97 41.53
N ALA A 33 -11.88 20.09 42.59
CA ALA A 33 -10.92 19.10 43.04
C ALA A 33 -11.60 17.80 43.54
N PHE A 34 -11.19 16.65 43.05
CA PHE A 34 -11.54 15.37 43.65
C PHE A 34 -10.40 14.90 44.56
N LYS A 35 -10.68 14.82 45.85
CA LYS A 35 -9.78 14.29 46.89
C LYS A 35 -9.77 12.77 46.79
N GLY A 36 -8.59 12.19 46.57
CA GLY A 36 -8.35 10.75 46.68
C GLY A 36 -8.33 10.27 48.11
N ASN A 37 -8.94 9.13 48.33
CA ASN A 37 -8.90 8.40 49.62
C ASN A 37 -7.90 7.24 49.46
N SER A 38 -6.80 7.31 50.22
CA SER A 38 -5.76 6.29 50.27
C SER A 38 -6.18 5.17 51.24
N GLY A 39 -6.57 4.06 50.70
CA GLY A 39 -6.75 2.79 51.48
C GLY A 39 -5.61 1.82 51.14
N VAL A 40 -4.71 1.62 52.09
CA VAL A 40 -3.63 0.63 51.99
C VAL A 40 -4.24 -0.77 52.24
N VAL A 41 -4.20 -1.63 51.23
CA VAL A 41 -4.47 -3.06 51.39
C VAL A 41 -3.17 -3.82 51.15
N SER A 42 -2.71 -4.51 52.18
CA SER A 42 -1.55 -5.39 52.16
C SER A 42 -1.87 -6.68 51.38
N THR A 43 -1.09 -6.98 50.34
CA THR A 43 -1.14 -8.24 49.59
C THR A 43 -0.08 -9.24 50.09
N PRO A 44 -0.36 -10.54 50.10
CA PRO A 44 0.61 -11.56 50.48
C PRO A 44 1.63 -11.85 49.39
N ALA A 45 2.84 -12.21 49.81
CA ALA A 45 3.98 -12.54 48.98
C ALA A 45 3.71 -13.67 47.96
N VAL A 46 3.88 -13.37 46.68
CA VAL A 46 3.84 -14.35 45.59
C VAL A 46 5.25 -14.89 45.37
N LYS A 47 5.39 -16.21 45.31
CA LYS A 47 6.61 -16.95 44.98
C LYS A 47 7.15 -16.57 43.61
N ALA A 48 8.46 -16.45 43.49
CA ALA A 48 9.18 -16.16 42.25
C ALA A 48 8.85 -17.18 41.15
N PRO A 49 8.66 -16.71 39.88
CA PRO A 49 8.49 -17.63 38.76
C PRO A 49 9.84 -18.22 38.32
N VAL A 50 9.76 -19.46 37.90
CA VAL A 50 10.85 -20.24 37.27
C VAL A 50 11.30 -19.56 36.00
N ALA A 51 12.61 -19.45 35.79
CA ALA A 51 13.23 -18.86 34.60
C ALA A 51 12.74 -19.55 33.33
N THR A 52 12.02 -18.81 32.51
CA THR A 52 11.70 -19.17 31.15
C THR A 52 12.89 -18.84 30.23
N LYS A 53 13.18 -19.77 29.33
CA LYS A 53 14.26 -19.72 28.35
C LYS A 53 14.26 -18.38 27.57
N ALA A 54 15.42 -17.77 27.45
CA ALA A 54 15.66 -16.55 26.70
C ALA A 54 15.15 -16.64 25.25
N PRO A 55 14.65 -15.53 24.68
CA PRO A 55 14.33 -15.45 23.25
C PRO A 55 15.57 -15.70 22.39
N ALA A 56 15.38 -16.24 21.19
CA ALA A 56 16.43 -16.59 20.26
C ALA A 56 17.38 -15.40 20.00
N ALA A 57 18.68 -15.69 20.01
CA ALA A 57 19.74 -14.72 19.83
C ALA A 57 19.55 -13.91 18.53
N GLN A 58 19.67 -12.58 18.64
CA GLN A 58 19.83 -11.67 17.51
C GLN A 58 20.96 -12.14 16.58
N PRO A 59 20.83 -11.95 15.26
CA PRO A 59 21.94 -12.23 14.35
C PRO A 59 23.16 -11.38 14.74
N ALA A 60 24.30 -12.02 14.92
CA ALA A 60 25.55 -11.35 15.20
C ALA A 60 25.86 -10.33 14.09
N ALA A 61 26.35 -9.14 14.47
CA ALA A 61 26.77 -8.09 13.57
C ALA A 61 27.69 -8.67 12.48
N THR A 62 27.21 -8.61 11.24
CA THR A 62 27.97 -9.06 10.07
C THR A 62 29.15 -8.09 9.92
N LYS A 63 30.37 -8.61 9.90
CA LYS A 63 31.58 -7.82 9.60
C LYS A 63 31.35 -7.04 8.31
N ALA A 64 31.73 -5.76 8.32
CA ALA A 64 31.72 -4.91 7.13
C ALA A 64 32.36 -5.67 5.94
N PRO A 65 31.76 -5.62 4.74
CA PRO A 65 32.34 -6.23 3.56
C PRO A 65 33.72 -5.63 3.31
N ALA A 66 34.70 -6.49 2.97
CA ALA A 66 36.03 -6.04 2.54
C ALA A 66 35.87 -5.08 1.35
N ALA A 67 36.67 -4.03 1.29
CA ALA A 67 36.66 -3.02 0.24
C ALA A 67 36.65 -3.70 -1.15
N VAL A 68 35.50 -3.64 -1.82
CA VAL A 68 35.37 -4.12 -3.19
C VAL A 68 36.14 -3.14 -4.08
N ALA A 69 36.98 -3.68 -4.97
CA ALA A 69 37.68 -2.88 -5.98
C ALA A 69 36.70 -1.96 -6.70
N LYS A 70 37.02 -0.66 -6.81
CA LYS A 70 36.13 0.34 -7.45
C LYS A 70 35.80 -0.13 -8.86
N ALA A 71 34.59 -0.65 -9.06
CA ALA A 71 34.09 -0.95 -10.38
C ALA A 71 34.00 0.37 -11.16
N LYS A 72 34.53 0.40 -12.39
CA LYS A 72 34.42 1.57 -13.24
C LYS A 72 32.97 1.71 -13.67
N GLN A 73 32.28 2.71 -13.14
CA GLN A 73 30.93 3.04 -13.54
C GLN A 73 30.89 3.41 -15.02
N SER A 74 29.98 2.84 -15.77
CA SER A 74 29.86 3.12 -17.20
C SER A 74 28.47 2.80 -17.71
N GLY A 75 28.10 3.48 -18.80
CA GLY A 75 26.85 3.24 -19.51
C GLY A 75 25.61 3.84 -18.83
N THR A 76 24.56 3.84 -19.58
CA THR A 76 23.24 4.36 -19.19
C THR A 76 22.24 3.22 -19.11
N LEU A 77 21.59 3.10 -17.98
CA LEU A 77 20.45 2.20 -17.80
C LEU A 77 19.17 2.97 -18.10
N THR A 78 18.50 2.60 -19.18
CA THR A 78 17.17 3.12 -19.53
C THR A 78 16.09 2.12 -19.17
N VAL A 79 15.09 2.59 -18.44
CA VAL A 79 13.93 1.80 -17.99
C VAL A 79 12.67 2.41 -18.57
N ALA A 80 11.89 1.65 -19.33
CA ALA A 80 10.60 2.08 -19.85
C ALA A 80 9.47 1.63 -18.92
N THR A 81 8.71 2.59 -18.38
CA THR A 81 7.58 2.35 -17.48
C THR A 81 6.31 3.01 -18.00
N ARG A 82 5.15 2.57 -17.52
CA ARG A 82 3.85 3.08 -17.97
C ARG A 82 3.58 4.52 -17.55
N ALA A 83 4.01 4.89 -16.35
CA ALA A 83 3.77 6.21 -15.81
C ALA A 83 4.80 6.61 -14.76
N LEU A 84 5.35 7.81 -14.89
CA LEU A 84 6.12 8.49 -13.86
C LEU A 84 5.16 9.40 -13.10
N ARG A 85 4.66 8.91 -11.96
CA ARG A 85 3.69 9.65 -11.16
C ARG A 85 4.30 10.91 -10.57
N SER A 86 3.44 11.83 -10.10
CA SER A 86 3.89 13.08 -9.47
C SER A 86 4.74 12.81 -8.22
N GLY A 87 5.64 13.70 -7.87
CA GLY A 87 6.48 13.61 -6.68
C GLY A 87 6.77 14.98 -6.08
N ALA A 88 7.30 14.98 -4.88
CA ALA A 88 7.83 16.15 -4.20
C ALA A 88 9.06 15.76 -3.38
N GLY A 89 9.90 16.72 -3.04
CA GLY A 89 11.11 16.46 -2.25
C GLY A 89 10.83 16.03 -0.81
N ILE A 90 9.60 16.21 -0.32
CA ILE A 90 9.14 15.66 0.97
C ILE A 90 7.78 14.99 0.82
N PRO A 91 7.55 13.86 1.51
CA PRO A 91 6.35 13.01 1.34
C PRO A 91 5.02 13.71 1.58
N LYS A 92 4.93 14.64 2.52
CA LYS A 92 3.65 15.28 2.87
C LYS A 92 2.98 16.05 1.72
N PHE A 93 3.73 16.46 0.70
CA PHE A 93 3.19 17.13 -0.49
C PHE A 93 2.83 16.19 -1.61
N CYS A 94 3.02 14.92 -1.40
CA CYS A 94 2.67 13.93 -2.39
C CYS A 94 1.20 13.50 -2.24
N THR A 95 0.46 13.52 -3.33
CA THR A 95 -0.81 12.78 -3.42
C THR A 95 -0.50 11.27 -3.49
N ALA A 96 -1.49 10.42 -3.20
CA ALA A 96 -1.29 8.96 -3.25
C ALA A 96 -0.59 8.50 -4.54
N GLY A 97 0.43 7.68 -4.41
CA GLY A 97 1.21 7.11 -5.52
C GLY A 97 2.31 8.01 -6.07
N CYS A 98 2.57 9.17 -5.51
CA CYS A 98 3.62 10.06 -6.00
C CYS A 98 5.02 9.64 -5.54
N ALA A 99 5.13 9.11 -4.35
CA ALA A 99 6.42 8.80 -3.74
C ALA A 99 7.12 7.62 -4.40
N GLU A 100 6.37 6.72 -5.04
CA GLU A 100 6.90 5.50 -5.64
C GLU A 100 8.02 5.76 -6.63
N THR A 101 7.88 6.80 -7.45
CA THR A 101 8.82 7.06 -8.54
C THR A 101 10.16 7.61 -8.07
N ILE A 102 10.15 8.55 -7.11
CA ILE A 102 11.36 9.28 -6.70
C ILE A 102 12.01 8.64 -5.49
N TYR A 103 11.23 8.26 -4.49
CA TYR A 103 11.76 7.71 -3.25
C TYR A 103 12.36 6.32 -3.45
N LEU A 104 11.83 5.54 -4.38
CA LEU A 104 12.23 4.17 -4.60
C LEU A 104 13.15 3.97 -5.81
N SER A 105 13.44 5.01 -6.58
CA SER A 105 14.40 4.96 -7.70
C SER A 105 15.88 4.93 -7.27
N GLY A 106 16.14 4.74 -5.97
CA GLY A 106 17.51 4.72 -5.43
C GLY A 106 18.04 6.11 -5.05
N ILE A 107 17.17 7.11 -4.91
CA ILE A 107 17.52 8.48 -4.45
C ILE A 107 17.38 8.58 -2.94
N PHE A 108 16.30 8.03 -2.37
CA PHE A 108 16.05 8.03 -0.93
C PHE A 108 16.17 6.62 -0.36
N GLU A 109 16.47 6.53 0.92
CA GLU A 109 16.55 5.29 1.68
C GLU A 109 15.73 5.37 2.96
N THR A 110 15.49 4.21 3.58
CA THR A 110 14.66 4.03 4.77
C THR A 110 15.49 3.51 5.95
N LEU A 111 14.95 3.49 7.16
CA LEU A 111 15.65 2.99 8.35
C LEU A 111 16.05 1.52 8.20
N THR A 112 15.14 0.70 7.67
CA THR A 112 15.39 -0.72 7.42
C THR A 112 15.26 -1.04 5.95
N GLY A 113 16.06 -1.99 5.47
CA GLY A 113 15.86 -2.64 4.18
C GLY A 113 15.07 -3.94 4.34
N VAL A 114 14.96 -4.69 3.25
CA VAL A 114 14.33 -5.99 3.22
C VAL A 114 15.13 -6.97 2.38
N LYS A 115 15.03 -8.25 2.72
CA LYS A 115 15.52 -9.37 1.90
C LYS A 115 14.49 -10.49 1.92
N ALA A 116 14.63 -11.44 1.00
CA ALA A 116 13.87 -12.68 1.05
C ALA A 116 14.09 -13.39 2.39
N GLY A 117 12.99 -13.76 3.05
CA GLY A 117 12.99 -14.56 4.26
C GLY A 117 13.03 -16.07 3.96
N PRO A 118 12.75 -16.92 4.95
CA PRO A 118 12.74 -18.38 4.78
C PRO A 118 11.74 -18.87 3.74
N GLY A 119 10.60 -18.20 3.57
CA GLY A 119 9.58 -18.49 2.55
C GLY A 119 9.89 -17.91 1.16
N GLY A 120 11.09 -17.34 0.97
CA GLY A 120 11.49 -16.70 -0.28
C GLY A 120 11.09 -15.21 -0.37
N PRO A 121 11.02 -14.62 -1.58
CA PRO A 121 10.68 -13.21 -1.76
C PRO A 121 9.28 -12.82 -1.28
N ILE A 122 8.37 -13.78 -1.20
CA ILE A 122 7.00 -13.57 -0.67
C ILE A 122 6.94 -13.50 0.86
N ASP A 123 8.03 -13.81 1.54
CA ASP A 123 8.18 -13.75 2.99
C ASP A 123 9.38 -12.85 3.35
N PRO A 124 9.30 -11.53 3.11
CA PRO A 124 10.41 -10.62 3.32
C PRO A 124 10.66 -10.39 4.81
N VAL A 125 11.93 -10.23 5.15
CA VAL A 125 12.37 -9.88 6.50
C VAL A 125 13.15 -8.57 6.50
N ASN A 126 13.01 -7.80 7.58
CA ASN A 126 13.78 -6.57 7.75
C ASN A 126 15.28 -6.86 7.91
N ILE A 127 16.07 -6.02 7.27
CA ILE A 127 17.54 -6.00 7.43
C ILE A 127 18.00 -4.58 7.77
N PRO A 128 19.17 -4.43 8.41
CA PRO A 128 19.80 -3.12 8.61
C PRO A 128 19.93 -2.34 7.28
N MET A 129 19.59 -1.04 7.33
CA MET A 129 19.83 -0.08 6.25
C MET A 129 20.39 1.22 6.86
N LEU A 130 19.67 2.34 6.92
CA LEU A 130 20.15 3.54 7.61
C LEU A 130 20.27 3.32 9.12
N ALA A 131 19.47 2.45 9.71
CA ALA A 131 19.69 1.91 11.03
C ALA A 131 20.55 0.64 10.95
N GLU A 132 21.64 0.57 11.74
CA GLU A 132 22.47 -0.63 11.85
C GLU A 132 21.84 -1.71 12.75
N SER A 133 20.99 -1.29 13.69
CA SER A 133 20.25 -2.18 14.60
C SER A 133 19.05 -1.46 15.20
N TRP A 134 18.15 -2.24 15.81
CA TRP A 134 17.01 -1.71 16.58
C TRP A 134 16.62 -2.65 17.70
N THR A 135 15.94 -2.10 18.70
CA THR A 135 15.32 -2.83 19.79
C THR A 135 13.86 -2.45 19.91
N ILE A 136 13.05 -3.39 20.35
CA ILE A 136 11.60 -3.18 20.58
C ILE A 136 11.40 -3.26 22.08
N ALA A 137 10.68 -2.29 22.65
CA ALA A 137 10.31 -2.32 24.06
C ALA A 137 9.40 -3.53 24.38
N ASP A 138 9.56 -4.12 25.56
CA ASP A 138 8.79 -5.32 25.99
C ASP A 138 7.27 -5.06 25.99
N ASP A 139 6.85 -3.83 26.28
CA ASP A 139 5.47 -3.39 26.28
C ASP A 139 4.97 -2.92 24.90
N LEU A 140 5.81 -3.01 23.87
CA LEU A 140 5.56 -2.57 22.51
C LEU A 140 5.25 -1.07 22.37
N ALA A 141 5.62 -0.24 23.34
CA ALA A 141 5.34 1.19 23.32
C ALA A 141 6.26 1.97 22.38
N TYR A 142 7.47 1.48 22.12
CA TYR A 142 8.44 2.14 21.25
C TYR A 142 9.45 1.18 20.63
N MET A 143 10.15 1.67 19.61
CA MET A 143 11.38 1.08 19.06
C MET A 143 12.51 2.09 19.12
N ASP A 144 13.72 1.65 19.54
CA ASP A 144 14.93 2.42 19.46
C ASP A 144 15.79 1.94 18.30
N PHE A 145 16.21 2.87 17.45
CA PHE A 145 17.05 2.62 16.28
C PHE A 145 18.44 3.22 16.50
N LYS A 146 19.48 2.42 16.26
CA LYS A 146 20.85 2.89 16.19
C LYS A 146 21.20 3.18 14.74
N LEU A 147 21.50 4.43 14.44
CA LEU A 147 21.84 4.86 13.09
C LEU A 147 23.31 4.55 12.75
N ARG A 148 23.58 4.37 11.47
CA ARG A 148 24.93 4.30 10.91
C ARG A 148 25.58 5.68 11.00
N ASN A 149 26.92 5.68 11.20
CA ASN A 149 27.72 6.90 11.27
C ASN A 149 28.48 7.24 9.98
N ASP A 150 28.40 6.37 8.97
CA ASP A 150 29.10 6.48 7.69
C ASP A 150 28.20 6.93 6.53
N VAL A 151 26.93 7.24 6.80
CA VAL A 151 25.96 7.68 5.79
C VAL A 151 26.00 9.20 5.60
N LYS A 152 25.97 9.61 4.33
CA LYS A 152 25.84 11.02 3.94
C LYS A 152 24.69 11.24 2.98
N PHE A 153 24.06 12.38 3.11
CA PHE A 153 23.13 12.89 2.09
C PHE A 153 23.90 13.34 0.83
N HIS A 154 23.19 13.47 -0.27
CA HIS A 154 23.77 13.92 -1.55
C HIS A 154 24.40 15.34 -1.48
N ASP A 155 24.02 16.16 -0.50
CA ASP A 155 24.66 17.46 -0.23
C ASP A 155 25.95 17.35 0.59
N GLY A 156 26.38 16.14 0.95
CA GLY A 156 27.57 15.83 1.73
C GLY A 156 27.37 15.93 3.25
N SER A 157 26.20 16.34 3.75
CA SER A 157 25.90 16.33 5.18
C SER A 157 25.74 14.90 5.71
N SER A 158 26.16 14.66 6.95
CA SER A 158 25.99 13.36 7.61
C SER A 158 24.54 13.16 8.03
N LEU A 159 24.06 11.91 7.95
CA LEU A 159 22.79 11.48 8.53
C LEU A 159 22.85 11.61 10.06
N THR A 160 21.78 12.14 10.65
CA THR A 160 21.59 12.25 12.09
C THR A 160 20.21 11.79 12.54
N ALA A 161 20.07 11.57 13.84
CA ALA A 161 18.77 11.26 14.47
C ALA A 161 17.73 12.40 14.29
N GLU A 162 18.19 13.64 14.17
CA GLU A 162 17.34 14.79 13.86
C GLU A 162 16.69 14.72 12.48
N ASP A 163 17.42 14.20 11.47
CA ASP A 163 16.88 14.00 10.12
C ASP A 163 15.77 12.96 10.14
N VAL A 164 15.94 11.89 10.90
CA VAL A 164 14.91 10.84 11.05
C VAL A 164 13.70 11.37 11.80
N SER A 165 13.90 12.05 12.93
CA SER A 165 12.83 12.68 13.70
C SER A 165 12.03 13.65 12.81
N PHE A 166 12.72 14.54 12.09
CA PHE A 166 12.11 15.46 11.14
C PHE A 166 11.34 14.74 10.03
N SER A 167 11.92 13.68 9.45
CA SER A 167 11.30 12.94 8.35
C SER A 167 9.94 12.36 8.76
N TYR A 168 9.85 11.77 9.94
CA TYR A 168 8.59 11.19 10.41
C TYR A 168 7.61 12.22 10.96
N ASN A 169 8.08 13.22 11.70
CA ASN A 169 7.17 14.17 12.39
C ASN A 169 6.68 15.31 11.47
N ASN A 170 7.52 15.80 10.56
CA ASN A 170 7.28 17.02 9.81
C ASN A 170 7.19 16.83 8.30
N ALA A 171 8.10 16.04 7.71
CA ALA A 171 8.16 15.82 6.27
C ALA A 171 7.20 14.76 5.78
N ASN A 172 6.81 13.86 6.65
CA ASN A 172 5.88 12.77 6.39
C ASN A 172 4.44 13.16 6.75
N ALA A 173 3.54 12.23 6.46
CA ALA A 173 2.12 12.37 6.74
C ALA A 173 1.74 12.22 8.22
N ASN A 174 2.60 11.59 9.04
CA ASN A 174 2.20 11.04 10.33
C ASN A 174 1.78 12.09 11.37
N GLN A 175 2.52 13.16 11.49
CA GLN A 175 2.33 14.17 12.52
C GLN A 175 1.92 15.54 11.95
N ASN A 176 1.82 15.65 10.64
CA ASN A 176 1.51 16.92 10.00
C ASN A 176 0.05 16.96 9.53
N PRO A 177 -0.83 17.75 10.18
CA PRO A 177 -2.23 17.86 9.79
C PRO A 177 -2.42 18.49 8.40
N ASP A 178 -1.43 19.21 7.88
CA ASP A 178 -1.46 19.83 6.56
C ASP A 178 -0.98 18.91 5.44
N SER A 179 -0.69 17.66 5.77
CA SER A 179 -0.29 16.66 4.78
C SER A 179 -1.41 16.39 3.80
N ILE A 180 -1.10 16.54 2.50
CA ILE A 180 -1.99 16.14 1.40
C ILE A 180 -1.74 14.69 0.94
N HIS A 181 -0.84 13.98 1.61
CA HIS A 181 -0.54 12.60 1.27
C HIS A 181 -1.77 11.72 1.48
N GLY A 182 -2.20 11.02 0.42
CA GLY A 182 -3.43 10.22 0.45
C GLY A 182 -3.44 9.06 1.46
N GLN A 183 -2.29 8.75 2.01
CA GLN A 183 -2.09 7.69 3.01
C GLN A 183 -1.76 8.24 4.41
N ALA A 184 -1.92 9.54 4.63
CA ALA A 184 -1.69 10.15 5.94
C ALA A 184 -2.46 9.44 7.06
N GLY A 185 -3.72 9.12 6.81
CA GLY A 185 -4.58 8.42 7.76
C GLY A 185 -4.15 6.98 8.09
N ASP A 186 -3.20 6.41 7.33
CA ASP A 186 -2.75 5.06 7.57
C ASP A 186 -1.64 4.98 8.62
N PHE A 187 -0.87 6.05 8.78
CA PHE A 187 0.25 6.12 9.72
C PHE A 187 -0.10 6.81 11.03
N ALA A 188 -0.78 7.93 10.93
CA ALA A 188 -1.10 8.76 12.08
C ALA A 188 -1.74 8.01 13.27
N PRO A 189 -2.55 6.94 13.06
CA PRO A 189 -3.08 6.16 14.15
C PRO A 189 -2.05 5.29 14.89
N PHE A 190 -0.89 5.01 14.27
CA PHE A 190 0.05 4.00 14.79
C PHE A 190 1.36 4.57 15.27
N ILE A 191 1.97 5.49 14.51
CA ILE A 191 3.24 6.12 14.87
C ILE A 191 2.96 7.38 15.65
N GLY A 192 3.48 7.45 16.87
CA GLY A 192 3.48 8.63 17.70
C GLY A 192 4.69 9.53 17.39
N LEU A 193 5.15 10.26 18.40
CA LEU A 193 6.32 11.14 18.27
C LEU A 193 7.59 10.30 18.02
N VAL A 194 8.39 10.75 17.06
CA VAL A 194 9.73 10.20 16.79
C VAL A 194 10.78 11.18 17.35
N GLU A 195 11.63 10.71 18.26
CA GLU A 195 12.54 11.53 19.06
C GLU A 195 14.01 11.21 18.77
N ALA A 196 14.83 12.23 18.58
CA ALA A 196 16.26 12.09 18.57
C ALA A 196 16.78 12.05 20.03
N LEU A 197 17.24 10.89 20.49
CA LEU A 197 17.74 10.72 21.86
C LEU A 197 19.20 11.18 21.99
N ASP A 198 19.97 10.94 20.94
CA ASP A 198 21.34 11.42 20.74
C ASP A 198 21.60 11.55 19.22
N PRO A 199 22.77 12.02 18.75
CA PRO A 199 23.01 12.21 17.32
C PRO A 199 22.80 10.98 16.43
N LEU A 200 22.86 9.77 16.98
CA LEU A 200 22.76 8.51 16.24
C LEU A 200 21.72 7.53 16.83
N THR A 201 20.92 7.96 17.78
CA THR A 201 19.88 7.12 18.37
C THR A 201 18.52 7.79 18.25
N VAL A 202 17.56 7.06 17.66
CA VAL A 202 16.19 7.52 17.44
C VAL A 202 15.23 6.62 18.18
N ARG A 203 14.28 7.21 18.91
CA ARG A 203 13.13 6.53 19.47
C ARG A 203 11.89 6.82 18.64
N MET A 204 11.24 5.78 18.17
CA MET A 204 9.93 5.85 17.53
C MET A 204 8.88 5.34 18.52
N ASN A 205 8.07 6.25 19.04
CA ASN A 205 6.96 5.89 19.92
C ASN A 205 5.76 5.43 19.10
N PHE A 206 5.00 4.48 19.62
CA PHE A 206 3.80 3.98 18.98
C PHE A 206 2.55 4.31 19.80
N THR A 207 1.52 4.75 19.11
CA THR A 207 0.18 4.85 19.70
C THR A 207 -0.44 3.47 19.78
N VAL A 208 -0.25 2.67 18.74
CA VAL A 208 -0.64 1.25 18.69
C VAL A 208 0.42 0.53 17.86
N MET A 209 1.24 -0.29 18.50
CA MET A 209 2.15 -1.16 17.78
C MET A 209 1.46 -2.45 17.35
N TYR A 210 1.79 -2.94 16.18
CA TYR A 210 1.40 -4.26 15.73
C TYR A 210 2.57 -4.98 15.04
N SER A 211 2.47 -6.29 14.91
CA SER A 211 3.58 -7.17 14.55
C SER A 211 4.26 -6.88 13.21
N ALA A 212 3.52 -6.38 12.23
CA ALA A 212 4.06 -6.03 10.91
C ALA A 212 4.59 -4.59 10.80
N MET A 213 4.51 -3.81 11.88
CA MET A 213 4.93 -2.40 11.89
C MET A 213 6.35 -2.18 11.34
N PRO A 214 7.37 -2.93 11.81
CA PRO A 214 8.74 -2.72 11.35
C PRO A 214 8.88 -2.93 9.85
N LEU A 215 8.24 -3.98 9.31
CA LEU A 215 8.33 -4.29 7.89
C LEU A 215 7.64 -3.22 7.05
N ARG A 216 6.44 -2.82 7.45
CA ARG A 216 5.59 -1.98 6.63
C ARG A 216 5.92 -0.49 6.68
N TYR A 217 6.10 0.09 7.87
CA TYR A 217 6.17 1.56 8.03
C TYR A 217 7.56 2.12 8.23
N ILE A 218 8.56 1.26 8.36
CA ILE A 218 9.93 1.65 8.65
C ILE A 218 10.87 1.25 7.50
N GLY A 219 10.42 0.30 6.68
CA GLY A 219 11.16 -0.23 5.54
C GLY A 219 10.69 0.32 4.19
N PRO A 220 11.27 -0.18 3.09
CA PRO A 220 11.05 0.32 1.74
C PRO A 220 9.66 -0.03 1.16
N PHE A 221 8.85 -0.80 1.86
CA PHE A 221 7.48 -1.05 1.44
C PHE A 221 6.59 0.19 1.52
N TYR A 222 7.05 1.21 2.26
CA TYR A 222 6.28 2.41 2.41
C TYR A 222 7.07 3.64 1.98
N GLN A 223 6.58 4.29 0.98
CA GLN A 223 7.20 5.44 0.32
C GLN A 223 7.44 6.60 1.29
N SER A 224 6.53 6.77 2.24
CA SER A 224 6.63 7.82 3.24
C SER A 224 7.65 7.51 4.34
N ALA A 225 8.25 6.32 4.38
CA ALA A 225 9.34 6.00 5.30
C ALA A 225 10.70 6.54 4.84
N ALA A 226 10.76 7.23 3.69
CA ALA A 226 11.98 7.84 3.16
C ALA A 226 12.54 8.91 4.12
N ILE A 227 13.84 8.86 4.36
CA ILE A 227 14.52 9.83 5.21
C ILE A 227 15.02 10.99 4.37
N VAL A 228 14.65 12.20 4.76
CA VAL A 228 14.98 13.46 4.10
C VAL A 228 15.86 14.36 5.00
N SER A 229 16.65 15.23 4.38
CA SER A 229 17.59 16.09 5.11
C SER A 229 16.87 17.27 5.79
N LYS A 230 16.91 17.29 7.12
CA LYS A 230 16.45 18.45 7.92
C LYS A 230 17.28 19.70 7.63
N LYS A 231 18.59 19.55 7.44
CA LYS A 231 19.48 20.66 7.12
C LYS A 231 19.09 21.36 5.81
N VAL A 232 18.72 20.60 4.79
CA VAL A 232 18.25 21.16 3.51
C VAL A 232 16.92 21.85 3.69
N PHE A 233 16.02 21.25 4.47
CA PHE A 233 14.73 21.88 4.81
C PHE A 233 14.91 23.21 5.58
N ASP A 234 15.77 23.23 6.60
CA ASP A 234 16.04 24.44 7.39
C ASP A 234 16.58 25.59 6.52
N LYS A 235 17.29 25.25 5.43
CA LYS A 235 17.84 26.22 4.47
C LYS A 235 16.82 26.71 3.45
N LEU A 236 15.99 25.82 2.92
CA LEU A 236 15.12 26.09 1.77
C LEU A 236 13.66 26.34 2.17
N GLY A 237 13.27 25.89 3.35
CA GLY A 237 11.90 25.89 3.79
C GLY A 237 11.01 24.89 3.03
N GLU A 238 9.74 24.92 3.37
CA GLU A 238 8.75 23.96 2.87
C GLU A 238 8.57 24.05 1.35
N GLU A 239 8.40 25.25 0.81
CA GLU A 239 8.23 25.46 -0.63
C GLU A 239 9.48 25.12 -1.42
N GLY A 240 10.67 25.41 -0.87
CA GLY A 240 11.93 25.05 -1.52
C GLY A 240 12.17 23.53 -1.61
N MET A 241 11.59 22.77 -0.69
CA MET A 241 11.70 21.30 -0.71
C MET A 241 10.75 20.61 -1.69
N ARG A 242 9.83 21.32 -2.34
CA ARG A 242 8.90 20.69 -3.29
C ARG A 242 9.60 20.10 -4.52
N GLU A 243 10.66 20.74 -4.98
CA GLU A 243 11.38 20.36 -6.21
C GLU A 243 12.84 19.96 -5.93
N VAL A 244 13.21 19.72 -4.66
CA VAL A 244 14.56 19.34 -4.25
C VAL A 244 14.58 17.91 -3.72
N TYR A 245 15.33 17.06 -4.38
CA TYR A 245 15.40 15.62 -4.13
C TYR A 245 16.78 15.25 -3.58
N ILE A 246 17.01 15.47 -2.30
CA ILE A 246 18.27 15.18 -1.59
C ILE A 246 18.03 14.01 -0.64
N GLY A 247 18.50 12.84 -1.01
CA GLY A 247 18.43 11.60 -0.23
C GLY A 247 19.83 11.08 0.13
N THR A 248 19.86 9.83 0.54
CA THR A 248 21.08 9.10 0.93
C THR A 248 21.41 7.94 -0.01
N GLY A 249 20.59 7.72 -1.04
CA GLY A 249 20.66 6.57 -1.93
C GLY A 249 21.82 6.59 -2.92
N PRO A 250 22.04 5.48 -3.67
CA PRO A 250 23.17 5.33 -4.58
C PRO A 250 23.11 6.20 -5.85
N PHE A 251 21.99 6.85 -6.10
CA PHE A 251 21.80 7.76 -7.24
C PHE A 251 21.41 9.16 -6.77
N THR A 252 21.99 10.17 -7.38
CA THR A 252 21.63 11.58 -7.20
C THR A 252 20.65 12.00 -8.29
N PHE A 253 19.64 12.77 -7.91
CA PHE A 253 18.67 13.33 -8.84
C PHE A 253 19.32 14.37 -9.77
N VAL A 254 18.99 14.30 -11.07
CA VAL A 254 19.48 15.26 -12.09
C VAL A 254 18.33 16.07 -12.66
N GLU A 255 17.29 15.42 -13.19
CA GLU A 255 16.20 16.09 -13.87
C GLU A 255 14.89 15.29 -13.77
N TRP A 256 13.78 16.00 -13.73
CA TRP A 256 12.47 15.43 -13.94
C TRP A 256 11.61 16.31 -14.85
N ARG A 257 11.35 15.81 -16.06
CA ARG A 257 10.31 16.34 -16.93
C ARG A 257 9.05 15.51 -16.73
N LYS A 258 8.01 16.13 -16.14
CA LYS A 258 6.74 15.45 -15.78
C LYS A 258 6.11 14.77 -16.99
N SER A 259 5.65 13.52 -16.80
CA SER A 259 5.08 12.66 -17.84
C SER A 259 6.03 12.38 -19.02
N GLU A 260 7.34 12.45 -18.82
CA GLU A 260 8.33 12.20 -19.85
C GLU A 260 9.52 11.41 -19.34
N ILE A 261 10.29 11.96 -18.39
CA ILE A 261 11.56 11.37 -17.98
C ILE A 261 11.97 11.79 -16.56
N ILE A 262 12.62 10.87 -15.85
CA ILE A 262 13.45 11.15 -14.68
C ILE A 262 14.86 10.68 -15.00
N THR A 263 15.85 11.52 -14.71
CA THR A 263 17.27 11.18 -14.81
C THR A 263 17.96 11.27 -13.46
N ALA A 264 18.84 10.32 -13.19
CA ALA A 264 19.67 10.29 -12.01
C ALA A 264 21.09 9.83 -12.38
N GLU A 265 22.08 10.27 -11.63
CA GLU A 265 23.49 9.90 -11.80
C GLU A 265 23.96 9.12 -10.60
N ALA A 266 24.68 8.03 -10.82
CA ALA A 266 25.21 7.21 -9.74
C ALA A 266 26.31 7.94 -8.96
N LEU A 267 26.27 7.82 -7.63
CA LEU A 267 27.36 8.30 -6.78
C LEU A 267 28.66 7.56 -7.10
N PRO A 268 29.81 8.24 -7.12
CA PRO A 268 31.13 7.61 -7.33
C PRO A 268 31.45 6.51 -6.29
N GLU A 269 30.88 6.66 -5.11
CA GLU A 269 30.97 5.71 -4.00
C GLU A 269 29.73 5.83 -3.12
N HIS A 270 29.16 4.69 -2.75
CA HIS A 270 28.00 4.63 -1.87
C HIS A 270 28.24 3.67 -0.72
N TRP A 271 27.80 4.02 0.49
CA TRP A 271 28.04 3.28 1.74
C TRP A 271 27.56 1.83 1.69
N ARG A 272 26.47 1.55 0.96
CA ARG A 272 25.88 0.21 0.84
C ARG A 272 26.39 -0.53 -0.40
N LYS A 273 26.15 0.02 -1.57
CA LYS A 273 26.57 -0.55 -2.85
C LYS A 273 26.71 0.56 -3.90
N THR A 274 27.90 0.69 -4.46
CA THR A 274 28.13 1.57 -5.60
C THR A 274 27.53 0.95 -6.87
N ALA A 275 26.68 1.67 -7.58
CA ALA A 275 26.11 1.21 -8.84
C ALA A 275 27.19 1.02 -9.91
N SER A 276 27.05 0.01 -10.77
CA SER A 276 27.94 -0.20 -11.92
C SER A 276 27.59 0.70 -13.10
N VAL A 277 26.33 1.03 -13.25
CA VAL A 277 25.84 2.00 -14.25
C VAL A 277 26.19 3.41 -13.82
N LYS A 278 26.45 4.30 -14.78
CA LYS A 278 26.72 5.71 -14.51
C LYS A 278 25.43 6.50 -14.43
N ASP A 279 24.57 6.35 -15.42
CA ASP A 279 23.33 7.11 -15.54
C ASP A 279 22.13 6.19 -15.47
N LEU A 280 21.08 6.64 -14.77
CA LEU A 280 19.77 5.99 -14.70
C LEU A 280 18.73 6.90 -15.35
N ILE A 281 18.00 6.36 -16.33
CA ILE A 281 16.93 7.05 -17.04
C ILE A 281 15.63 6.26 -16.89
N LEU A 282 14.63 6.85 -16.26
CA LEU A 282 13.26 6.31 -16.22
C LEU A 282 12.42 7.07 -17.25
N ARG A 283 11.78 6.35 -18.17
CA ARG A 283 10.96 6.95 -19.24
C ARG A 283 9.49 6.62 -19.04
N ASP A 284 8.66 7.66 -19.07
CA ASP A 284 7.20 7.56 -19.06
C ASP A 284 6.71 7.24 -20.47
N ILE A 285 6.31 6.00 -20.70
CA ILE A 285 5.84 5.50 -21.99
C ILE A 285 4.49 4.82 -21.78
N PRO A 286 3.37 5.54 -21.90
CA PRO A 286 2.04 5.00 -21.62
C PRO A 286 1.67 3.79 -22.48
N GLU A 287 2.07 3.79 -23.75
CA GLU A 287 1.70 2.76 -24.72
C GLU A 287 2.55 1.50 -24.56
N THR A 288 1.90 0.35 -24.30
CA THR A 288 2.57 -0.95 -24.12
C THR A 288 3.42 -1.33 -25.33
N SER A 289 2.90 -1.16 -26.54
CA SER A 289 3.63 -1.49 -27.79
C SER A 289 4.91 -0.68 -27.95
N ALA A 290 4.92 0.57 -27.49
CA ALA A 290 6.13 1.40 -27.52
C ALA A 290 7.17 0.89 -26.51
N ARG A 291 6.75 0.48 -25.29
CA ARG A 291 7.67 -0.12 -24.30
C ARG A 291 8.27 -1.42 -24.82
N VAL A 292 7.47 -2.25 -25.48
CA VAL A 292 7.93 -3.48 -26.14
C VAL A 292 8.98 -3.16 -27.21
N ALA A 293 8.70 -2.21 -28.11
CA ALA A 293 9.62 -1.83 -29.17
C ALA A 293 10.94 -1.28 -28.62
N MET A 294 10.91 -0.48 -27.57
CA MET A 294 12.13 0.02 -26.91
C MET A 294 12.98 -1.09 -26.32
N LEU A 295 12.34 -2.13 -25.73
CA LEU A 295 13.05 -3.29 -25.21
C LEU A 295 13.68 -4.13 -26.32
N GLU A 296 12.96 -4.36 -27.43
CA GLU A 296 13.42 -5.14 -28.57
C GLU A 296 14.60 -4.46 -29.31
N THR A 297 14.51 -3.16 -29.50
CA THR A 297 15.58 -2.37 -30.16
C THR A 297 16.78 -2.12 -29.26
N GLY A 298 16.63 -2.31 -27.94
CA GLY A 298 17.66 -2.01 -26.95
C GLY A 298 17.73 -0.54 -26.55
N GLU A 299 16.78 0.30 -26.98
CA GLU A 299 16.64 1.68 -26.49
C GLU A 299 16.36 1.71 -24.99
N ALA A 300 15.58 0.74 -24.48
CA ALA A 300 15.46 0.44 -23.06
C ALA A 300 16.03 -0.94 -22.76
N GLN A 301 16.77 -1.07 -21.66
CA GLN A 301 17.31 -2.33 -21.18
C GLN A 301 16.28 -3.10 -20.36
N ILE A 302 15.35 -2.39 -19.72
CA ILE A 302 14.28 -2.91 -18.88
C ILE A 302 12.95 -2.27 -19.33
N ALA A 303 11.88 -3.07 -19.37
CA ALA A 303 10.52 -2.60 -19.58
C ALA A 303 9.55 -3.29 -18.62
N GLY A 304 8.61 -2.53 -18.06
CA GLY A 304 7.59 -3.04 -17.16
C GLY A 304 6.17 -2.83 -17.65
N GLU A 305 5.23 -3.47 -16.92
CA GLU A 305 3.80 -3.36 -17.18
C GLU A 305 3.43 -3.67 -18.65
N LEU A 306 4.03 -4.73 -19.21
CA LEU A 306 3.75 -5.21 -20.56
C LEU A 306 2.45 -6.05 -20.54
N ALA A 307 1.79 -6.16 -21.70
CA ALA A 307 0.67 -7.09 -21.83
C ALA A 307 1.19 -8.54 -21.72
N PHE A 308 0.43 -9.43 -21.10
CA PHE A 308 0.84 -10.82 -20.84
C PHE A 308 1.23 -11.55 -22.11
N LYS A 309 0.48 -11.39 -23.21
CA LYS A 309 0.81 -11.94 -24.53
C LYS A 309 2.20 -11.50 -25.03
N ASP A 310 2.59 -10.25 -24.74
CA ASP A 310 3.91 -9.75 -25.12
C ASP A 310 5.00 -10.32 -24.21
N VAL A 311 4.73 -10.49 -22.92
CA VAL A 311 5.65 -11.16 -22.00
C VAL A 311 5.96 -12.58 -22.48
N VAL A 312 4.92 -13.38 -22.77
CA VAL A 312 5.08 -14.76 -23.26
C VAL A 312 5.84 -14.80 -24.61
N ARG A 313 5.52 -13.89 -25.52
CA ARG A 313 6.22 -13.77 -26.80
C ARG A 313 7.70 -13.43 -26.62
N LEU A 314 7.99 -12.40 -25.85
CA LEU A 314 9.36 -11.94 -25.58
C LEU A 314 10.20 -13.01 -24.88
N GLN A 315 9.63 -13.80 -23.96
CA GLN A 315 10.33 -14.94 -23.36
C GLN A 315 10.75 -15.98 -24.40
N LYS A 316 9.87 -16.28 -25.38
CA LYS A 316 10.20 -17.19 -26.52
C LYS A 316 11.31 -16.63 -27.40
N GLU A 317 11.43 -15.30 -27.50
CA GLU A 317 12.48 -14.59 -28.22
C GLU A 317 13.79 -14.43 -27.43
N GLY A 318 13.81 -14.91 -26.19
CA GLY A 318 15.00 -14.96 -25.33
C GLY A 318 15.17 -13.80 -24.37
N PHE A 319 14.21 -12.86 -24.29
CA PHE A 319 14.18 -11.86 -23.21
C PHE A 319 13.91 -12.55 -21.87
N LYS A 320 14.30 -11.91 -20.79
CA LYS A 320 14.18 -12.48 -19.44
C LYS A 320 13.14 -11.73 -18.63
N LEU A 321 12.35 -12.50 -17.91
CA LEU A 321 11.45 -12.05 -16.87
C LEU A 321 12.19 -12.07 -15.54
N ASN A 322 12.10 -10.97 -14.74
CA ASN A 322 12.63 -10.94 -13.39
C ASN A 322 11.47 -10.92 -12.38
N ARG A 323 11.40 -11.94 -11.53
CA ARG A 323 10.42 -12.09 -10.45
C ARG A 323 11.05 -12.16 -9.06
N ASP A 324 12.32 -11.80 -8.93
CA ASP A 324 13.07 -11.96 -7.68
C ASP A 324 12.52 -11.12 -6.53
N ASN A 325 11.74 -10.08 -6.83
CA ASN A 325 11.10 -9.25 -5.80
C ASN A 325 9.88 -9.91 -5.13
N GLY A 326 9.36 -11.01 -5.69
CA GLY A 326 8.19 -11.72 -5.15
C GLY A 326 6.88 -10.95 -5.14
N TYR A 327 6.85 -9.75 -5.71
CA TYR A 327 5.64 -8.92 -5.72
C TYR A 327 4.57 -9.51 -6.63
N SER A 328 3.36 -9.59 -6.11
CA SER A 328 2.15 -9.93 -6.85
C SER A 328 1.00 -9.08 -6.29
N GLN A 329 0.23 -8.48 -7.18
CA GLN A 329 -0.90 -7.64 -6.79
C GLN A 329 -2.18 -8.46 -6.82
N GLU A 330 -2.80 -8.65 -5.67
CA GLU A 330 -4.16 -9.19 -5.61
C GLU A 330 -5.12 -8.23 -6.31
N LEU A 331 -5.96 -8.75 -7.18
CA LEU A 331 -7.08 -8.04 -7.77
C LEU A 331 -8.36 -8.55 -7.10
N ALA A 332 -8.91 -7.74 -6.22
CA ALA A 332 -10.04 -8.12 -5.39
C ALA A 332 -11.29 -7.32 -5.74
N LEU A 333 -12.43 -7.97 -5.54
CA LEU A 333 -13.74 -7.37 -5.68
C LEU A 333 -14.28 -7.05 -4.30
N PHE A 334 -14.42 -5.76 -3.99
CA PHE A 334 -15.00 -5.31 -2.72
C PHE A 334 -16.49 -5.08 -2.89
N ILE A 335 -17.30 -5.85 -2.18
CA ILE A 335 -18.77 -5.83 -2.28
C ILE A 335 -19.31 -4.71 -1.38
N ALA A 336 -19.47 -3.53 -1.97
CA ALA A 336 -19.84 -2.32 -1.26
C ALA A 336 -21.31 -2.29 -0.79
N GLY A 337 -21.60 -1.40 0.17
CA GLY A 337 -22.93 -1.14 0.70
C GLY A 337 -23.18 -1.71 2.11
N ASN A 338 -22.37 -2.65 2.57
CA ASN A 338 -22.51 -3.28 3.88
C ASN A 338 -21.85 -2.44 4.99
N TYR A 339 -22.43 -1.30 5.35
CA TYR A 339 -21.92 -0.39 6.38
C TYR A 339 -22.51 -0.72 7.75
N TRP A 340 -21.96 -1.72 8.42
CA TRP A 340 -22.52 -2.24 9.68
C TRP A 340 -22.08 -1.49 10.95
N SER A 341 -21.01 -0.71 10.86
CA SER A 341 -20.54 0.09 11.99
C SER A 341 -21.52 1.20 12.35
N THR A 342 -21.86 1.29 13.64
CA THR A 342 -22.74 2.34 14.21
C THR A 342 -22.00 3.31 15.11
N VAL A 343 -20.75 3.00 15.44
CA VAL A 343 -19.88 3.82 16.27
C VAL A 343 -18.49 3.83 15.64
N HIS A 344 -17.90 5.01 15.53
CA HIS A 344 -16.52 5.16 15.08
C HIS A 344 -15.57 4.56 16.12
N PRO A 345 -14.74 3.55 15.78
CA PRO A 345 -14.00 2.77 16.77
C PRO A 345 -12.95 3.59 17.54
N GLN A 346 -12.44 4.67 16.98
CA GLN A 346 -11.43 5.52 17.62
C GLN A 346 -12.04 6.75 18.31
N LYS A 347 -13.05 7.38 17.69
CA LYS A 347 -13.64 8.63 18.18
C LYS A 347 -14.86 8.41 19.09
N GLY A 348 -15.45 7.21 19.09
CA GLY A 348 -16.69 6.94 19.81
C GLY A 348 -17.93 7.68 19.29
N THR A 349 -17.81 8.39 18.18
CA THR A 349 -18.92 9.14 17.58
C THR A 349 -19.90 8.20 16.89
N LYS A 350 -21.19 8.54 16.92
CA LYS A 350 -22.24 7.77 16.25
C LYS A 350 -22.08 7.85 14.74
N LEU A 351 -22.23 6.70 14.07
CA LEU A 351 -22.27 6.57 12.63
C LEU A 351 -23.68 6.15 12.20
N GLU A 352 -24.27 6.89 11.27
CA GLU A 352 -25.56 6.51 10.70
C GLU A 352 -25.34 5.42 9.61
N ARG A 353 -26.18 4.38 9.65
CA ARG A 353 -26.20 3.37 8.59
C ARG A 353 -26.95 3.90 7.39
N PRO A 354 -26.38 3.87 6.17
CA PRO A 354 -27.11 4.23 4.97
C PRO A 354 -28.26 3.22 4.74
N LYS A 355 -29.36 3.71 4.20
CA LYS A 355 -30.51 2.89 3.81
C LYS A 355 -30.32 2.42 2.37
N ILE A 356 -29.57 1.35 2.20
CA ILE A 356 -29.31 0.73 0.91
C ILE A 356 -29.96 -0.66 0.95
N ASP A 357 -30.87 -0.93 0.00
CA ASP A 357 -31.58 -2.21 -0.12
C ASP A 357 -31.16 -2.89 -1.44
N LYS A 358 -30.29 -3.86 -1.31
CA LYS A 358 -29.74 -4.65 -2.42
C LYS A 358 -29.58 -6.11 -2.01
N PRO A 359 -29.63 -7.07 -2.94
CA PRO A 359 -29.59 -8.50 -2.63
C PRO A 359 -28.38 -8.96 -1.80
N TRP A 360 -27.24 -8.31 -1.96
CA TRP A 360 -25.98 -8.63 -1.27
C TRP A 360 -25.77 -7.87 0.05
N ILE A 361 -26.73 -7.05 0.47
CA ILE A 361 -26.64 -6.25 1.69
C ILE A 361 -27.42 -6.93 2.81
N GLY A 362 -26.71 -7.23 3.90
CA GLY A 362 -27.29 -7.78 5.12
C GLY A 362 -27.60 -6.70 6.15
N PHE A 363 -28.72 -6.82 6.85
CA PHE A 363 -29.05 -5.95 7.98
C PHE A 363 -28.51 -6.56 9.26
N TYR A 364 -27.42 -6.00 9.76
CA TYR A 364 -26.73 -6.49 10.96
C TYR A 364 -27.68 -6.54 12.17
N GLY A 365 -27.86 -7.73 12.74
CA GLY A 365 -28.84 -8.02 13.79
C GLY A 365 -30.12 -8.69 13.29
N ASP A 366 -30.30 -8.85 11.97
CA ASP A 366 -31.34 -9.67 11.34
C ASP A 366 -30.68 -10.87 10.66
N GLU A 367 -30.67 -12.03 11.33
CA GLU A 367 -29.98 -13.22 10.85
C GLU A 367 -30.51 -13.73 9.51
N LYS A 368 -31.79 -13.60 9.23
CA LYS A 368 -32.36 -14.00 7.94
C LYS A 368 -31.84 -13.11 6.81
N SER A 369 -31.80 -11.80 7.04
CA SER A 369 -31.24 -10.84 6.08
C SER A 369 -29.74 -11.10 5.85
N MET A 370 -28.98 -11.31 6.92
CA MET A 370 -27.54 -11.61 6.84
C MET A 370 -27.29 -12.91 6.06
N SER A 371 -28.01 -13.98 6.39
CA SER A 371 -27.90 -15.28 5.73
C SER A 371 -28.20 -15.20 4.23
N ASN A 372 -29.28 -14.51 3.84
CA ASN A 372 -29.61 -14.35 2.43
C ASN A 372 -28.54 -13.53 1.68
N ALA A 373 -28.06 -12.44 2.29
CA ALA A 373 -27.01 -11.62 1.69
C ALA A 373 -25.68 -12.38 1.52
N ARG A 374 -25.28 -13.21 2.51
CA ARG A 374 -24.12 -14.11 2.41
C ARG A 374 -24.26 -15.05 1.21
N LYS A 375 -25.43 -15.70 1.05
CA LYS A 375 -25.69 -16.59 -0.10
C LYS A 375 -25.50 -15.87 -1.42
N VAL A 376 -26.00 -14.64 -1.56
CA VAL A 376 -25.81 -13.84 -2.77
C VAL A 376 -24.35 -13.53 -3.02
N ARG A 377 -23.59 -13.11 -1.99
CA ARG A 377 -22.16 -12.80 -2.11
C ARG A 377 -21.34 -14.03 -2.47
N HIS A 378 -21.63 -15.17 -1.84
CA HIS A 378 -20.99 -16.45 -2.20
C HIS A 378 -21.32 -16.87 -3.64
N ALA A 379 -22.56 -16.74 -4.08
CA ALA A 379 -22.95 -17.07 -5.45
C ALA A 379 -22.17 -16.23 -6.48
N LEU A 380 -22.02 -14.93 -6.22
CA LEU A 380 -21.20 -14.06 -7.08
C LEU A 380 -19.73 -14.47 -7.08
N ALA A 381 -19.16 -14.84 -5.93
CA ALA A 381 -17.77 -15.26 -5.80
C ALA A 381 -17.50 -16.63 -6.45
N MET A 382 -18.41 -17.60 -6.29
CA MET A 382 -18.33 -18.95 -6.89
C MET A 382 -18.45 -18.94 -8.41
N SER A 383 -19.02 -17.87 -8.98
CA SER A 383 -19.16 -17.71 -10.42
C SER A 383 -18.01 -16.93 -11.06
N ILE A 384 -16.91 -16.70 -10.35
CA ILE A 384 -15.67 -16.15 -10.94
C ILE A 384 -14.83 -17.31 -11.49
N ASP A 385 -14.76 -17.40 -12.81
CA ASP A 385 -13.94 -18.40 -13.52
C ASP A 385 -12.46 -17.96 -13.54
N ARG A 386 -11.75 -18.25 -12.44
CA ARG A 386 -10.35 -17.85 -12.25
C ARG A 386 -9.43 -18.52 -13.23
N GLU A 387 -9.65 -19.81 -13.52
CA GLU A 387 -8.85 -20.57 -14.49
C GLU A 387 -9.04 -20.00 -15.90
N GLY A 388 -10.28 -19.82 -16.34
CA GLY A 388 -10.57 -19.24 -17.65
C GLY A 388 -10.05 -17.80 -17.80
N ILE A 389 -10.11 -16.99 -16.73
CA ILE A 389 -9.52 -15.66 -16.67
C ILE A 389 -7.98 -15.75 -16.81
N ASN A 390 -7.34 -16.63 -16.06
CA ASN A 390 -5.88 -16.78 -16.11
C ASN A 390 -5.41 -17.22 -17.50
N GLU A 391 -6.08 -18.20 -18.09
CA GLU A 391 -5.71 -18.71 -19.42
C GLU A 391 -5.96 -17.67 -20.52
N SER A 392 -7.14 -17.03 -20.53
CA SER A 392 -7.57 -16.19 -21.66
C SER A 392 -7.05 -14.75 -21.62
N ILE A 393 -6.81 -14.20 -20.42
CA ILE A 393 -6.42 -12.79 -20.23
C ILE A 393 -4.96 -12.68 -19.78
N MET A 394 -4.49 -13.59 -18.92
CA MET A 394 -3.16 -13.52 -18.32
C MET A 394 -2.17 -14.53 -18.90
N GLU A 395 -2.55 -15.26 -19.95
CA GLU A 395 -1.69 -16.24 -20.63
C GLU A 395 -1.08 -17.28 -19.66
N GLY A 396 -1.80 -17.65 -18.60
CA GLY A 396 -1.34 -18.55 -17.55
C GLY A 396 -0.29 -17.95 -16.59
N LEU A 397 -0.04 -16.65 -16.64
CA LEU A 397 0.94 -15.98 -15.78
C LEU A 397 0.35 -15.46 -14.47
N GLY A 398 -0.97 -15.44 -14.30
CA GLY A 398 -1.65 -15.12 -13.06
C GLY A 398 -1.48 -16.22 -12.01
N GLU A 399 -1.76 -15.91 -10.78
CA GLU A 399 -1.77 -16.86 -9.66
C GLU A 399 -3.15 -16.89 -9.02
N ASP A 400 -3.57 -18.06 -8.55
CA ASP A 400 -4.87 -18.21 -7.90
C ASP A 400 -4.93 -17.44 -6.59
N CYS A 401 -6.04 -16.75 -6.36
CA CYS A 401 -6.40 -16.22 -5.06
C CYS A 401 -7.93 -16.28 -4.85
N TYR A 402 -8.34 -16.39 -3.60
CA TYR A 402 -9.75 -16.56 -3.24
C TYR A 402 -10.24 -15.49 -2.28
N LEU A 403 -9.41 -15.14 -1.32
CA LEU A 403 -9.68 -14.09 -0.33
C LEU A 403 -8.64 -12.98 -0.46
N ASN A 404 -9.07 -11.75 -0.27
CA ASN A 404 -8.16 -10.62 -0.19
C ASN A 404 -7.24 -10.75 1.04
N GLN A 405 -5.96 -10.42 0.89
CA GLN A 405 -4.90 -10.38 1.92
C GLN A 405 -4.31 -11.73 2.33
N ILE A 406 -4.64 -12.80 1.66
CA ILE A 406 -3.95 -14.07 1.86
C ILE A 406 -3.79 -14.80 0.52
N SER A 407 -2.54 -15.05 0.15
CA SER A 407 -2.21 -15.89 -1.01
C SER A 407 -2.29 -17.37 -0.66
N ILE A 408 -2.66 -18.19 -1.63
CA ILE A 408 -2.63 -19.66 -1.49
C ILE A 408 -1.22 -20.21 -1.19
N ASN A 409 -0.19 -19.46 -1.55
CA ASN A 409 1.22 -19.81 -1.33
C ASN A 409 1.80 -19.21 -0.03
N GLN A 410 0.97 -18.55 0.77
CA GLN A 410 1.41 -17.88 1.99
C GLN A 410 1.25 -18.77 3.22
N GLU A 411 2.17 -18.66 4.19
CA GLU A 411 2.02 -19.33 5.46
C GLU A 411 0.69 -18.93 6.13
N GLY A 412 -0.04 -19.92 6.62
CA GLY A 412 -1.36 -19.71 7.23
C GLY A 412 -2.54 -19.92 6.29
N TRP A 413 -2.34 -20.07 4.99
CA TRP A 413 -3.41 -20.47 4.07
C TRP A 413 -4.07 -21.79 4.49
N LYS A 414 -5.39 -21.90 4.30
CA LYS A 414 -6.16 -23.13 4.52
C LYS A 414 -7.05 -23.42 3.31
N ASP A 415 -7.02 -24.65 2.83
CA ASP A 415 -7.81 -25.06 1.66
C ASP A 415 -9.32 -24.88 1.83
N LYS A 416 -9.83 -24.83 3.08
CA LYS A 416 -11.23 -24.54 3.36
C LYS A 416 -11.69 -23.14 2.90
N TRP A 417 -10.76 -22.23 2.60
CA TRP A 417 -11.04 -20.88 2.10
C TRP A 417 -11.04 -20.79 0.57
N ALA A 418 -10.73 -21.87 -0.12
CA ALA A 418 -10.84 -21.92 -1.57
C ALA A 418 -12.30 -21.78 -2.01
N ILE A 419 -12.52 -21.06 -3.09
CA ILE A 419 -13.84 -20.83 -3.70
C ILE A 419 -13.77 -21.33 -5.13
N PRO A 420 -14.05 -22.62 -5.37
CA PRO A 420 -14.00 -23.19 -6.70
C PRO A 420 -15.06 -22.56 -7.61
N PHE A 421 -14.82 -22.57 -8.92
CA PHE A 421 -15.81 -22.19 -9.90
C PHE A 421 -16.94 -23.22 -9.92
N ASP A 422 -18.10 -22.83 -9.42
CA ASP A 422 -19.30 -23.67 -9.34
C ASP A 422 -20.59 -22.86 -9.66
N PRO A 423 -20.88 -22.65 -10.94
CA PRO A 423 -22.08 -21.90 -11.34
C PRO A 423 -23.40 -22.58 -10.94
N GLU A 424 -23.41 -23.92 -10.83
CA GLU A 424 -24.61 -24.65 -10.42
C GLU A 424 -24.92 -24.42 -8.94
N GLY A 425 -23.91 -24.58 -8.07
CA GLY A 425 -24.02 -24.24 -6.65
C GLY A 425 -24.37 -22.76 -6.44
N ALA A 426 -23.80 -21.87 -7.24
CA ALA A 426 -24.13 -20.44 -7.20
C ALA A 426 -25.59 -20.15 -7.53
N ARG A 427 -26.16 -20.79 -8.57
CA ARG A 427 -27.61 -20.68 -8.90
C ARG A 427 -28.47 -21.19 -7.76
N GLN A 428 -28.07 -22.29 -7.12
CA GLN A 428 -28.80 -22.82 -5.97
C GLN A 428 -28.80 -21.84 -4.79
N LEU A 429 -27.67 -21.21 -4.48
CA LEU A 429 -27.59 -20.18 -3.43
C LEU A 429 -28.47 -18.97 -3.74
N LEU A 430 -28.49 -18.50 -4.99
CA LEU A 430 -29.39 -17.41 -5.40
C LEU A 430 -30.88 -17.81 -5.23
N LYS A 431 -31.25 -19.01 -5.61
CA LYS A 431 -32.62 -19.53 -5.42
C LYS A 431 -33.01 -19.56 -3.94
N GLU A 432 -32.13 -20.04 -3.07
CA GLU A 432 -32.35 -20.07 -1.61
C GLU A 432 -32.43 -18.67 -1.00
N ALA A 433 -31.74 -17.71 -1.55
CA ALA A 433 -31.79 -16.29 -1.14
C ALA A 433 -33.04 -15.57 -1.70
N GLY A 434 -33.83 -16.22 -2.58
CA GLY A 434 -35.04 -15.64 -3.19
C GLY A 434 -34.79 -14.93 -4.53
N TYR A 435 -33.66 -15.18 -5.17
CA TYR A 435 -33.24 -14.57 -6.45
C TYR A 435 -33.02 -15.63 -7.53
N GLU A 436 -33.94 -16.59 -7.66
CA GLU A 436 -33.88 -17.62 -8.71
C GLU A 436 -33.80 -16.97 -10.10
N GLY A 437 -32.75 -17.31 -10.88
CA GLY A 437 -32.49 -16.69 -12.19
C GLY A 437 -31.91 -15.28 -12.12
N GLY A 438 -31.43 -14.83 -10.99
CA GLY A 438 -30.78 -13.52 -10.83
C GLY A 438 -31.78 -12.37 -10.76
N GLY A 439 -32.00 -11.66 -11.87
CA GLY A 439 -32.99 -10.60 -12.01
C GLY A 439 -32.67 -9.30 -11.27
N PHE A 440 -31.43 -9.10 -10.87
CA PHE A 440 -30.93 -7.86 -10.27
C PHE A 440 -29.70 -7.33 -10.98
N ASN A 441 -29.38 -6.06 -10.74
CA ASN A 441 -28.23 -5.38 -11.33
C ASN A 441 -27.19 -5.06 -10.27
N VAL A 442 -25.91 -5.22 -10.65
CA VAL A 442 -24.74 -4.80 -9.88
C VAL A 442 -24.07 -3.64 -10.62
N ASP A 443 -23.76 -2.56 -9.92
CA ASP A 443 -22.85 -1.53 -10.41
C ASP A 443 -21.45 -1.86 -9.94
N MET A 444 -20.44 -1.85 -10.84
CA MET A 444 -19.05 -2.18 -10.53
C MET A 444 -18.12 -1.12 -11.09
N TRP A 445 -17.35 -0.48 -10.22
CA TRP A 445 -16.28 0.41 -10.61
C TRP A 445 -15.04 -0.40 -11.00
N ILE A 446 -14.55 -0.20 -12.23
CA ILE A 446 -13.35 -0.87 -12.77
C ILE A 446 -12.25 0.13 -13.15
N GLY A 447 -12.55 1.44 -13.07
CA GLY A 447 -11.65 2.50 -13.50
C GLY A 447 -11.55 2.67 -15.01
N PRO A 448 -10.77 3.63 -15.50
CA PRO A 448 -10.79 4.06 -16.90
C PRO A 448 -9.97 3.19 -17.87
N GLY A 449 -9.26 2.17 -17.41
CA GLY A 449 -8.44 1.32 -18.30
C GLY A 449 -7.60 0.28 -17.58
N GLY A 450 -6.82 -0.48 -18.37
CA GLY A 450 -5.90 -1.51 -17.92
C GLY A 450 -6.58 -2.86 -17.66
N LEU A 451 -5.82 -3.79 -17.07
CA LEU A 451 -6.22 -5.18 -16.82
C LEU A 451 -7.59 -5.31 -16.12
N ARG A 452 -7.92 -4.42 -15.20
CA ARG A 452 -9.22 -4.44 -14.50
C ARG A 452 -10.43 -4.30 -15.42
N VAL A 453 -10.28 -3.64 -16.57
CA VAL A 453 -11.37 -3.53 -17.55
C VAL A 453 -11.65 -4.89 -18.16
N GLU A 454 -10.62 -5.58 -18.63
CA GLU A 454 -10.74 -6.91 -19.25
C GLU A 454 -11.31 -7.93 -18.25
N LEU A 455 -10.78 -7.94 -17.02
CA LEU A 455 -11.26 -8.81 -15.96
C LEU A 455 -12.70 -8.49 -15.54
N GLY A 456 -13.06 -7.21 -15.42
CA GLY A 456 -14.42 -6.79 -15.08
C GLY A 456 -15.44 -7.14 -16.16
N GLU A 457 -15.05 -7.05 -17.44
CA GLU A 457 -15.88 -7.50 -18.56
C GLU A 457 -16.08 -9.02 -18.56
N ALA A 458 -15.03 -9.79 -18.26
CA ALA A 458 -15.12 -11.25 -18.14
C ALA A 458 -16.04 -11.64 -16.98
N ILE A 459 -15.90 -11.07 -15.80
CA ILE A 459 -16.77 -11.32 -14.63
C ILE A 459 -18.23 -10.97 -14.98
N ALA A 460 -18.47 -9.80 -15.56
CA ALA A 460 -19.81 -9.37 -15.96
C ALA A 460 -20.46 -10.32 -16.96
N GLY A 461 -19.68 -10.83 -17.92
CA GLY A 461 -20.12 -11.82 -18.90
C GLY A 461 -20.56 -13.13 -18.25
N VAL A 462 -19.73 -13.68 -17.35
CA VAL A 462 -20.04 -14.93 -16.64
C VAL A 462 -21.25 -14.75 -15.70
N TRP A 463 -21.35 -13.65 -14.97
CA TRP A 463 -22.50 -13.39 -14.10
C TRP A 463 -23.81 -13.27 -14.88
N LEU A 464 -23.79 -12.64 -16.06
CA LEU A 464 -24.97 -12.58 -16.92
C LEU A 464 -25.34 -13.97 -17.46
N GLN A 465 -24.36 -14.71 -17.97
CA GLN A 465 -24.59 -16.02 -18.60
C GLN A 465 -25.04 -17.06 -17.57
N GLU A 466 -24.34 -17.16 -16.43
CA GLU A 466 -24.54 -18.23 -15.46
C GLU A 466 -25.60 -17.90 -14.40
N LEU A 467 -25.73 -16.64 -14.04
CA LEU A 467 -26.60 -16.24 -12.92
C LEU A 467 -27.79 -15.38 -13.33
N GLY A 468 -27.81 -14.83 -14.56
CA GLY A 468 -28.82 -13.83 -14.95
C GLY A 468 -28.64 -12.48 -14.23
N VAL A 469 -27.45 -12.19 -13.74
CA VAL A 469 -27.10 -10.93 -13.05
C VAL A 469 -26.46 -9.97 -14.04
N THR A 470 -27.08 -8.81 -14.23
CA THR A 470 -26.55 -7.76 -15.11
C THR A 470 -25.54 -6.90 -14.34
N THR A 471 -24.41 -6.57 -14.97
CA THR A 471 -23.39 -5.71 -14.37
C THR A 471 -23.19 -4.44 -15.19
N ASN A 472 -23.34 -3.28 -14.57
CA ASN A 472 -23.01 -1.99 -15.14
C ASN A 472 -21.56 -1.64 -14.77
N LEU A 473 -20.67 -1.57 -15.77
CA LEU A 473 -19.25 -1.30 -15.56
C LEU A 473 -18.98 0.21 -15.57
N ASP A 474 -18.61 0.75 -14.40
CA ASP A 474 -18.29 2.16 -14.24
C ASP A 474 -16.79 2.42 -14.46
N ARG A 475 -16.47 3.23 -15.47
CA ARG A 475 -15.11 3.56 -15.91
C ARG A 475 -14.66 4.97 -15.51
N ILE A 476 -15.34 5.60 -14.56
CA ILE A 476 -14.92 6.92 -14.07
C ILE A 476 -13.58 6.84 -13.30
N THR A 477 -12.92 7.97 -13.18
CA THR A 477 -11.68 8.06 -12.40
C THR A 477 -11.95 7.82 -10.91
N TYR A 478 -10.96 7.30 -10.19
CA TYR A 478 -11.05 7.06 -8.75
C TYR A 478 -11.44 8.33 -7.98
N THR A 479 -10.93 9.50 -8.39
CA THR A 479 -11.29 10.79 -7.78
C THR A 479 -12.80 11.08 -7.83
N LYS A 480 -13.50 10.62 -8.87
CA LYS A 480 -14.95 10.76 -8.97
C LYS A 480 -15.70 9.71 -8.17
N TYR A 481 -15.16 8.49 -8.07
CA TYR A 481 -15.76 7.38 -7.32
C TYR A 481 -15.59 7.54 -5.81
N ARG A 482 -14.40 7.96 -5.35
CA ARG A 482 -14.00 8.04 -3.94
C ARG A 482 -14.98 8.77 -3.00
N PRO A 483 -15.65 9.88 -3.37
CA PRO A 483 -16.61 10.53 -2.46
C PRO A 483 -17.71 9.60 -1.93
N GLY A 484 -18.21 8.68 -2.74
CA GLY A 484 -19.20 7.69 -2.30
C GLY A 484 -18.68 6.74 -1.22
N LEU A 485 -17.41 6.36 -1.32
CA LEU A 485 -16.74 5.54 -0.29
C LEU A 485 -16.60 6.31 1.04
N VAL A 486 -16.06 7.54 0.98
CA VAL A 486 -15.82 8.38 2.15
C VAL A 486 -17.12 8.77 2.87
N GLN A 487 -18.16 9.04 2.11
CA GLN A 487 -19.48 9.43 2.64
C GLN A 487 -20.35 8.22 3.04
N ARG A 488 -19.86 6.99 2.82
CA ARG A 488 -20.60 5.75 3.12
C ARG A 488 -21.95 5.68 2.38
N THR A 489 -21.98 6.11 1.11
CA THR A 489 -23.23 6.21 0.32
C THR A 489 -23.24 5.31 -0.90
N THR A 490 -22.12 4.65 -1.23
CA THR A 490 -22.04 3.81 -2.42
C THR A 490 -22.37 2.35 -2.13
N ASP A 491 -23.09 1.72 -3.04
CA ASP A 491 -23.28 0.27 -3.17
C ASP A 491 -22.61 -0.28 -4.44
N THR A 492 -21.93 0.58 -5.20
CA THR A 492 -21.15 0.20 -6.37
C THR A 492 -19.94 -0.60 -5.94
N PHE A 493 -19.79 -1.83 -6.44
CA PHE A 493 -18.65 -2.69 -6.13
C PHE A 493 -17.36 -2.02 -6.55
N PHE A 494 -16.34 -2.19 -5.73
CA PHE A 494 -15.03 -1.61 -5.97
C PHE A 494 -14.07 -2.70 -6.45
N PHE A 495 -13.87 -2.82 -7.76
CA PHE A 495 -12.89 -3.75 -8.30
C PHE A 495 -11.52 -3.05 -8.38
N SER A 496 -10.65 -3.37 -7.47
CA SER A 496 -9.36 -2.71 -7.33
C SER A 496 -8.25 -3.70 -6.97
N ALA A 497 -7.05 -3.17 -6.93
CA ALA A 497 -5.96 -3.82 -6.22
C ALA A 497 -6.44 -4.10 -4.80
N GLY A 498 -6.41 -5.33 -4.42
CA GLY A 498 -6.52 -5.76 -3.04
C GLY A 498 -5.30 -5.30 -2.26
N ASP A 499 -5.06 -5.89 -1.14
CA ASP A 499 -3.86 -5.56 -0.41
C ASP A 499 -2.62 -6.17 -1.08
N GLU A 500 -1.54 -5.43 -1.08
CA GLU A 500 -0.27 -5.78 -1.72
C GLU A 500 0.53 -6.76 -0.81
N GLY A 501 -0.11 -7.81 -0.32
CA GLY A 501 0.20 -8.43 0.93
C GLY A 501 0.97 -9.71 0.98
N LYS A 502 1.91 -9.99 0.11
CA LYS A 502 2.87 -11.09 0.34
C LYS A 502 4.00 -10.65 1.30
N THR A 503 3.65 -10.36 2.53
CA THR A 503 4.59 -10.28 3.64
C THR A 503 4.35 -11.48 4.52
N GLY A 504 5.36 -12.01 5.17
CA GLY A 504 5.29 -13.22 6.03
C GLY A 504 4.22 -13.20 7.12
N PHE A 505 3.34 -12.20 7.11
CA PHE A 505 2.20 -12.08 7.97
C PHE A 505 0.97 -11.65 7.17
N PRO A 506 -0.08 -12.50 7.06
CA PRO A 506 -1.19 -12.25 6.16
C PRO A 506 -1.95 -10.96 6.44
N VAL A 507 -2.21 -10.62 7.67
CA VAL A 507 -3.08 -9.50 8.02
C VAL A 507 -2.25 -8.32 8.54
N HIS A 508 -1.52 -7.67 7.67
CA HIS A 508 -0.67 -6.54 8.05
C HIS A 508 -1.27 -5.18 7.70
N TRP A 509 -2.38 -5.13 6.96
CA TRP A 509 -2.98 -3.87 6.54
C TRP A 509 -4.38 -3.65 7.12
N PRO A 510 -4.56 -2.65 7.99
CA PRO A 510 -5.88 -2.33 8.51
C PRO A 510 -6.84 -1.76 7.46
N LYS A 511 -6.32 -1.27 6.34
CA LYS A 511 -7.11 -0.54 5.34
C LYS A 511 -8.20 -1.35 4.65
N GLY A 512 -7.87 -2.53 4.17
CA GLY A 512 -8.85 -3.39 3.51
C GLY A 512 -9.99 -3.84 4.41
N MET A 513 -9.85 -3.56 5.70
CA MET A 513 -10.68 -4.03 6.79
C MET A 513 -11.51 -2.93 7.45
N GLN A 514 -11.15 -1.69 7.20
CA GLN A 514 -11.77 -0.52 7.84
C GLN A 514 -12.44 0.34 6.78
N GLY A 515 -13.72 0.61 6.94
CA GLY A 515 -14.40 1.58 6.09
C GLY A 515 -13.78 2.97 6.20
N SER A 516 -13.95 3.79 5.18
CA SER A 516 -13.41 5.15 5.10
C SER A 516 -13.84 6.06 6.26
N ALA A 517 -14.99 5.81 6.88
CA ALA A 517 -15.41 6.53 8.08
C ALA A 517 -14.54 6.17 9.31
N ILE A 518 -13.94 4.98 9.33
CA ILE A 518 -13.07 4.50 10.41
C ILE A 518 -11.65 5.07 10.25
N THR A 519 -11.23 5.31 9.02
CA THR A 519 -9.90 5.84 8.66
C THR A 519 -9.89 7.35 8.42
N ASP A 520 -10.94 8.08 8.81
CA ASP A 520 -11.06 9.53 8.62
C ASP A 520 -10.77 10.01 7.19
N GLY A 521 -11.34 9.32 6.21
CA GLY A 521 -11.16 9.65 4.81
C GLY A 521 -9.94 9.01 4.16
N GLY A 522 -9.28 8.05 4.82
CA GLY A 522 -8.32 7.15 4.19
C GLY A 522 -8.95 6.31 3.09
N TRP A 523 -8.25 5.28 2.66
CA TRP A 523 -8.80 4.32 1.71
C TRP A 523 -9.90 3.49 2.38
N GLY A 524 -10.94 3.14 1.66
CA GLY A 524 -12.02 2.30 2.18
C GLY A 524 -12.56 1.37 1.11
N PRO A 525 -12.95 0.13 1.49
CA PRO A 525 -13.41 -0.87 0.54
C PRO A 525 -14.89 -0.71 0.13
N GLY A 526 -15.60 0.28 0.69
CA GLY A 526 -17.05 0.47 0.46
C GLY A 526 -17.93 -0.37 1.37
N PHE A 527 -17.37 -1.05 2.36
CA PHE A 527 -18.11 -1.75 3.42
C PHE A 527 -17.42 -1.55 4.78
N GLU A 528 -18.09 -1.89 5.84
CA GLU A 528 -17.58 -1.83 7.21
C GLU A 528 -18.12 -2.99 8.02
N ASP A 529 -17.22 -3.81 8.55
CA ASP A 529 -17.55 -4.87 9.48
C ASP A 529 -16.86 -4.60 10.83
N PRO A 530 -17.63 -4.45 11.93
CA PRO A 530 -17.07 -4.25 13.26
C PRO A 530 -16.10 -5.36 13.69
N PHE A 531 -16.34 -6.60 13.25
CA PHE A 531 -15.46 -7.73 13.55
C PHE A 531 -14.06 -7.49 12.97
N TYR A 532 -13.96 -7.10 11.71
CA TYR A 532 -12.67 -6.90 11.04
C TYR A 532 -11.78 -5.94 11.81
N SER A 533 -12.27 -4.75 12.14
CA SER A 533 -11.45 -3.76 12.84
C SER A 533 -11.08 -4.21 14.26
N GLN A 534 -12.02 -4.76 15.02
CA GLN A 534 -11.78 -5.21 16.39
C GLN A 534 -10.80 -6.38 16.43
N HIS A 535 -11.01 -7.38 15.57
CA HIS A 535 -10.17 -8.56 15.52
C HIS A 535 -8.76 -8.25 15.01
N PHE A 536 -8.64 -7.38 14.00
CA PHE A 536 -7.36 -6.88 13.51
C PHE A 536 -6.51 -6.30 14.64
N PHE A 537 -7.05 -5.36 15.42
CA PHE A 537 -6.29 -4.75 16.52
C PHE A 537 -5.95 -5.74 17.62
N LYS A 538 -6.85 -6.64 17.95
CA LYS A 538 -6.62 -7.69 18.95
C LYS A 538 -5.49 -8.63 18.51
N MET A 539 -5.56 -9.13 17.28
CA MET A 539 -4.59 -10.05 16.70
C MET A 539 -3.19 -9.42 16.60
N ASN A 540 -3.10 -8.19 16.11
CA ASN A 540 -1.81 -7.53 15.91
C ASN A 540 -1.14 -7.09 17.22
N LYS A 541 -1.87 -7.01 18.33
CA LYS A 541 -1.33 -6.79 19.67
C LYS A 541 -0.87 -8.08 20.37
N GLU A 542 -1.17 -9.26 19.82
CA GLU A 542 -0.76 -10.54 20.40
C GLU A 542 0.73 -10.79 20.10
N PRO A 543 1.62 -10.80 21.10
CA PRO A 543 3.05 -10.99 20.88
C PRO A 543 3.42 -12.45 20.57
N ASP A 544 2.62 -13.41 21.02
CA ASP A 544 2.85 -14.83 20.76
C ASP A 544 2.46 -15.17 19.31
N ALA A 545 3.44 -15.59 18.51
CA ALA A 545 3.24 -15.87 17.09
C ALA A 545 2.24 -17.02 16.83
N VAL A 546 2.21 -18.04 17.70
CA VAL A 546 1.31 -19.19 17.53
C VAL A 546 -0.13 -18.76 17.80
N LYS A 547 -0.36 -18.00 18.87
CA LYS A 547 -1.69 -17.45 19.17
C LYS A 547 -2.13 -16.46 18.09
N ARG A 548 -1.24 -15.61 17.63
CA ARG A 548 -1.53 -14.66 16.54
C ARG A 548 -1.93 -15.39 15.26
N MET A 549 -1.25 -16.49 14.90
CA MET A 549 -1.62 -17.30 13.74
C MET A 549 -3.00 -17.95 13.91
N ALA A 550 -3.35 -18.46 15.09
CA ALA A 550 -4.68 -18.98 15.37
C ALA A 550 -5.77 -17.89 15.25
N MET A 551 -5.48 -16.66 15.71
CA MET A 551 -6.39 -15.52 15.53
C MET A 551 -6.48 -15.08 14.07
N THR A 552 -5.41 -15.25 13.30
CA THR A 552 -5.41 -15.01 11.85
C THR A 552 -6.33 -16.02 11.15
N GLU A 553 -6.31 -17.28 11.56
CA GLU A 553 -7.25 -18.29 11.03
C GLU A 553 -8.70 -17.92 11.34
N GLU A 554 -9.03 -17.54 12.59
CA GLU A 554 -10.36 -17.05 12.98
C GLU A 554 -10.79 -15.83 12.12
N TYR A 555 -9.84 -14.94 11.84
CA TYR A 555 -10.08 -13.78 10.99
C TYR A 555 -10.49 -14.18 9.56
N PHE A 556 -9.74 -15.06 8.92
CA PHE A 556 -10.04 -15.49 7.55
C PHE A 556 -11.25 -16.42 7.45
N ASP A 557 -11.58 -17.17 8.51
CA ASP A 557 -12.85 -17.88 8.58
C ASP A 557 -14.03 -16.91 8.46
N HIS A 558 -13.98 -15.78 9.15
CA HIS A 558 -15.00 -14.75 9.06
C HIS A 558 -14.98 -14.02 7.70
N VAL A 559 -13.80 -13.73 7.14
CA VAL A 559 -13.68 -13.16 5.78
C VAL A 559 -14.34 -14.06 4.75
N HIS A 560 -14.09 -15.38 4.84
CA HIS A 560 -14.70 -16.37 3.96
C HIS A 560 -16.22 -16.47 4.20
N GLU A 561 -16.68 -16.50 5.44
CA GLU A 561 -18.11 -16.57 5.77
C GLU A 561 -18.88 -15.36 5.20
N GLU A 562 -18.39 -14.14 5.44
CA GLU A 562 -19.08 -12.94 5.01
C GLU A 562 -18.89 -12.63 3.52
N MET A 563 -17.86 -13.09 2.90
CA MET A 563 -17.53 -12.94 1.47
C MET A 563 -17.68 -11.49 0.95
N LEU A 564 -17.17 -10.53 1.71
CA LEU A 564 -17.24 -9.11 1.34
C LEU A 564 -16.10 -8.68 0.40
N GLN A 565 -15.05 -9.48 0.29
CA GLN A 565 -13.84 -9.16 -0.45
C GLN A 565 -13.21 -10.39 -1.14
N PRO A 566 -13.97 -11.06 -2.05
CA PRO A 566 -13.39 -12.15 -2.82
C PRO A 566 -12.23 -11.66 -3.69
N CYS A 567 -11.12 -12.40 -3.69
CA CYS A 567 -10.04 -12.19 -4.63
C CYS A 567 -10.39 -12.83 -5.98
N VAL A 568 -10.09 -12.13 -7.06
CA VAL A 568 -10.34 -12.58 -8.43
C VAL A 568 -9.13 -13.33 -8.96
N ILE A 569 -7.96 -12.68 -8.93
CA ILE A 569 -6.70 -13.25 -9.38
C ILE A 569 -5.54 -12.43 -8.82
N GLU A 570 -4.39 -13.06 -8.63
CA GLU A 570 -3.15 -12.36 -8.40
C GLU A 570 -2.44 -12.04 -9.71
N ASN A 571 -2.02 -10.79 -9.82
CA ASN A 571 -1.24 -10.27 -10.94
C ASN A 571 0.23 -10.16 -10.51
N PRO A 572 1.08 -11.16 -10.81
CA PRO A 572 2.49 -11.10 -10.48
C PRO A 572 3.18 -9.95 -11.23
N TYR A 573 4.06 -9.25 -10.56
CA TYR A 573 4.91 -8.27 -11.20
C TYR A 573 5.88 -8.95 -12.17
N HIS A 574 5.94 -8.46 -13.41
CA HIS A 574 6.62 -9.13 -14.51
C HIS A 574 7.47 -8.17 -15.36
N PRO A 575 8.47 -7.49 -14.78
CA PRO A 575 9.39 -6.68 -15.57
C PRO A 575 10.27 -7.57 -16.45
N MET A 576 10.41 -7.14 -17.71
CA MET A 576 11.24 -7.81 -18.70
C MET A 576 12.55 -7.07 -18.90
N TYR A 577 13.63 -7.79 -19.16
CA TYR A 577 14.91 -7.18 -19.51
C TYR A 577 15.59 -7.89 -20.68
N ASN A 578 16.49 -7.16 -21.35
CA ASN A 578 17.27 -7.67 -22.48
C ASN A 578 18.58 -8.32 -21.97
N PRO A 579 18.70 -9.65 -21.97
CA PRO A 579 19.89 -10.34 -21.46
C PRO A 579 21.12 -10.16 -22.35
N LYS A 580 20.99 -9.60 -23.54
CA LYS A 580 22.14 -9.22 -24.39
C LYS A 580 22.81 -7.94 -23.88
N LEU A 581 22.07 -7.09 -23.16
CA LEU A 581 22.52 -5.79 -22.66
C LEU A 581 22.75 -5.79 -21.15
N ILE A 582 22.03 -6.63 -20.41
CA ILE A 582 22.16 -6.79 -18.96
C ILE A 582 22.82 -8.13 -18.65
N ALA A 583 23.92 -8.08 -17.89
CA ALA A 583 24.62 -9.25 -17.38
C ALA A 583 23.99 -9.75 -16.06
N GLU A 584 23.62 -8.83 -15.18
CA GLU A 584 23.09 -9.11 -13.85
C GLU A 584 22.06 -8.04 -13.44
N TRP A 585 21.01 -8.47 -12.78
CA TRP A 585 20.04 -7.61 -12.11
C TRP A 585 19.34 -8.40 -11.00
N ASN A 586 19.66 -8.04 -9.74
CA ASN A 586 19.11 -8.66 -8.54
C ASN A 586 18.09 -7.72 -7.93
N MET A 587 16.82 -8.08 -7.98
CA MET A 587 15.75 -7.33 -7.32
C MET A 587 15.66 -7.73 -5.85
N HIS A 588 15.44 -6.75 -4.97
CA HIS A 588 15.05 -7.03 -3.59
C HIS A 588 13.53 -7.24 -3.48
N PRO A 589 13.06 -7.98 -2.48
CA PRO A 589 11.62 -8.04 -2.19
C PRO A 589 11.02 -6.65 -2.08
N SER A 590 9.87 -6.45 -2.70
CA SER A 590 9.19 -5.16 -2.74
C SER A 590 7.69 -5.39 -2.71
N MET A 591 6.96 -4.51 -2.05
CA MET A 591 5.50 -4.45 -2.15
C MET A 591 5.03 -3.53 -3.28
N ASN A 592 5.93 -3.13 -4.15
CA ASN A 592 5.62 -2.17 -5.20
C ASN A 592 5.86 -2.79 -6.59
N GLY A 593 4.78 -2.94 -7.35
CA GLY A 593 4.80 -3.50 -8.69
C GLY A 593 5.18 -2.52 -9.80
N ASN A 594 5.64 -1.32 -9.47
CA ASN A 594 6.05 -0.34 -10.45
C ASN A 594 7.56 -0.37 -10.68
N LEU A 595 8.01 -0.30 -11.91
CA LEU A 595 9.45 -0.17 -12.24
C LEU A 595 10.08 1.13 -11.70
N SER A 596 9.28 2.03 -11.21
CA SER A 596 9.73 3.25 -10.54
C SER A 596 10.04 3.07 -9.05
N GLY A 597 9.73 1.89 -8.47
CA GLY A 597 9.94 1.64 -7.05
C GLY A 597 11.08 0.66 -6.77
N ALA A 598 11.67 0.69 -5.60
CA ALA A 598 12.71 -0.18 -4.97
C ALA A 598 13.29 -1.33 -5.82
N ASN A 599 13.57 -1.06 -7.10
CA ASN A 599 13.93 -2.09 -8.09
C ASN A 599 15.42 -2.44 -8.07
N SER A 600 16.15 -1.92 -7.07
CA SER A 600 17.56 -2.25 -6.89
C SER A 600 18.41 -2.01 -8.15
N PHE A 601 18.19 -0.86 -8.81
CA PHE A 601 18.91 -0.51 -10.04
C PHE A 601 20.41 -0.40 -9.84
N GLU A 602 20.87 -0.17 -8.64
CA GLU A 602 22.31 -0.24 -8.27
C GLU A 602 22.89 -1.65 -8.40
N THR A 603 22.06 -2.69 -8.52
CA THR A 603 22.52 -4.06 -8.74
C THR A 603 22.68 -4.41 -10.22
N VAL A 604 22.18 -3.54 -11.12
CA VAL A 604 22.26 -3.79 -12.56
C VAL A 604 23.71 -3.68 -13.03
N VAL A 605 24.15 -4.70 -13.78
CA VAL A 605 25.45 -4.71 -14.48
C VAL A 605 25.15 -4.80 -15.98
N LEU A 606 25.55 -3.77 -16.71
CA LEU A 606 25.48 -3.77 -18.18
C LEU A 606 26.60 -4.63 -18.78
N LYS A 607 26.38 -5.19 -19.97
CA LYS A 607 27.38 -5.97 -20.72
C LYS A 607 28.29 -5.07 -21.55
#